data_7583d1e8b104a0b3eabe6bb353306720
#
_entry.id   7583d1e8b104a0b3eabe6bb353306720
#
_cell.length_a   1.000
_cell.length_b   1.000
_cell.length_c   1.000
_cell.angle_alpha   90.00
_cell.angle_beta   90.00
_cell.angle_gamma   90.00
#
_symmetry.space_group_name_H-M   'P 1'
#
loop_
_entity.id
_entity.type
_entity.pdbx_description
1 polymer ?
#
loop_
_entity_poly.entity_id
_entity_poly.type
_entity_poly.pdbx_seq_one_letter_code
_entity_poly.pdbx_strand_id
1 'polypeptide(L)'
;MALGADMIEFDVRRTKDNVFIVYHDGFIQGKPIKELTYEEVSQIARNQGFDIPTVEEVLKCSRGKIKLDVELKEEGFEKEIVELLSRYFKEEQFVITSFNDSSLKSIKDNYPEIKVGLLLGKFKTPLLMRISEFFPMKRCKKANADFLVAHWKLLRVGFLERAQRSHKPVFVWTVNDEKMMWELFNDRRVYAIITDKPDLAASLRKKLLQF
;
A
#
# COMPACT_ATOMS: atom_id res chain seq x y z
N MET A 1 -9.07 -14.02 3.15
CA MET A 1 -10.42 -13.84 3.75
C MET A 1 -10.66 -14.80 4.90
N ALA A 2 -10.45 -16.10 4.73
CA ALA A 2 -10.55 -17.06 5.84
C ALA A 2 -9.60 -16.78 7.01
N LEU A 3 -8.54 -16.04 6.80
CA LEU A 3 -7.50 -15.72 7.79
C LEU A 3 -7.82 -14.48 8.67
N GLY A 4 -8.95 -13.80 8.45
CA GLY A 4 -9.40 -12.70 9.33
C GLY A 4 -8.75 -11.34 9.07
N ALA A 5 -8.12 -11.12 7.91
CA ALA A 5 -7.66 -9.80 7.49
C ALA A 5 -8.85 -8.88 7.13
N ASP A 6 -8.73 -7.59 7.45
CA ASP A 6 -9.75 -6.58 7.14
C ASP A 6 -9.56 -5.97 5.75
N MET A 7 -8.33 -6.01 5.24
CA MET A 7 -7.90 -5.40 3.98
C MET A 7 -6.78 -6.22 3.37
N ILE A 8 -6.71 -6.29 2.05
CA ILE A 8 -5.55 -6.81 1.32
C ILE A 8 -4.80 -5.65 0.68
N GLU A 9 -3.48 -5.73 0.71
CA GLU A 9 -2.60 -4.80 0.02
C GLU A 9 -2.03 -5.49 -1.23
N PHE A 10 -1.89 -4.73 -2.32
CA PHE A 10 -1.20 -5.17 -3.52
C PHE A 10 -0.63 -4.01 -4.34
N ASP A 11 0.44 -4.33 -5.08
CA ASP A 11 1.21 -3.41 -5.89
C ASP A 11 0.69 -3.33 -7.33
N VAL A 12 0.51 -2.12 -7.84
CA VAL A 12 0.05 -1.88 -9.20
C VAL A 12 1.17 -1.35 -10.08
N ARG A 13 1.32 -2.01 -11.24
CA ARG A 13 2.16 -1.54 -12.34
C ARG A 13 1.37 -1.53 -13.64
N ARG A 14 1.87 -0.75 -14.61
CA ARG A 14 1.27 -0.64 -15.93
C ARG A 14 2.22 -1.20 -16.99
N THR A 15 1.71 -2.09 -17.85
CA THR A 15 2.43 -2.62 -19.01
C THR A 15 2.44 -1.62 -20.17
N LYS A 16 3.24 -1.90 -21.21
CA LYS A 16 3.35 -1.10 -22.44
C LYS A 16 1.99 -0.90 -23.15
N ASP A 17 1.16 -1.93 -23.13
CA ASP A 17 -0.18 -1.94 -23.74
C ASP A 17 -1.29 -1.47 -22.76
N ASN A 18 -0.90 -0.75 -21.68
CA ASN A 18 -1.79 -0.14 -20.69
C ASN A 18 -2.64 -1.14 -19.88
N VAL A 19 -2.20 -2.37 -19.72
CA VAL A 19 -2.82 -3.31 -18.79
C VAL A 19 -2.28 -3.09 -17.39
N PHE A 20 -3.16 -2.94 -16.39
CA PHE A 20 -2.77 -2.88 -14.99
C PHE A 20 -2.60 -4.28 -14.42
N ILE A 21 -1.43 -4.56 -13.87
CA ILE A 21 -1.03 -5.86 -13.31
C ILE A 21 -0.69 -5.73 -11.83
N VAL A 22 -0.84 -6.83 -11.09
CA VAL A 22 -0.40 -6.91 -9.69
C VAL A 22 0.99 -7.51 -9.66
N TYR A 23 1.99 -6.64 -9.50
CA TYR A 23 3.39 -7.04 -9.45
C TYR A 23 4.26 -6.02 -8.74
N HIS A 24 5.14 -6.49 -7.83
CA HIS A 24 5.97 -5.60 -7.00
C HIS A 24 7.10 -4.93 -7.80
N ASP A 25 7.90 -5.70 -8.54
CA ASP A 25 9.13 -5.22 -9.14
C ASP A 25 8.89 -4.45 -10.45
N GLY A 26 9.73 -3.45 -10.74
CA GLY A 26 9.69 -2.70 -12.00
C GLY A 26 10.26 -3.45 -13.20
N PHE A 27 10.85 -4.63 -12.95
CA PHE A 27 11.54 -5.45 -13.93
C PHE A 27 11.15 -6.91 -13.77
N ILE A 28 11.07 -7.63 -14.88
CA ILE A 28 10.94 -9.08 -14.92
C ILE A 28 12.06 -9.63 -15.82
N GLN A 29 12.91 -10.51 -15.31
CA GLN A 29 14.13 -11.00 -15.99
C GLN A 29 15.02 -9.87 -16.57
N GLY A 30 15.16 -8.76 -15.81
CA GLY A 30 15.97 -7.61 -16.22
C GLY A 30 15.34 -6.70 -17.27
N LYS A 31 14.11 -7.00 -17.75
CA LYS A 31 13.37 -6.17 -18.69
C LYS A 31 12.38 -5.28 -17.93
N PRO A 32 12.29 -3.98 -18.22
CA PRO A 32 11.31 -3.09 -17.59
C PRO A 32 9.87 -3.49 -17.92
N ILE A 33 8.99 -3.61 -16.93
CA ILE A 33 7.56 -3.95 -17.13
C ILE A 33 6.89 -2.99 -18.11
N LYS A 34 7.15 -1.69 -17.99
CA LYS A 34 6.58 -0.64 -18.85
C LYS A 34 6.95 -0.74 -20.34
N GLU A 35 7.92 -1.57 -20.72
CA GLU A 35 8.37 -1.79 -22.08
C GLU A 35 7.81 -3.10 -22.68
N LEU A 36 7.13 -3.91 -21.86
CA LEU A 36 6.56 -5.19 -22.24
C LEU A 36 5.02 -5.11 -22.29
N THR A 37 4.41 -5.84 -23.23
CA THR A 37 2.97 -6.09 -23.21
C THR A 37 2.59 -7.05 -22.09
N TYR A 38 1.31 -7.10 -21.73
CA TYR A 38 0.82 -8.05 -20.73
C TYR A 38 1.11 -9.50 -21.13
N GLU A 39 0.93 -9.85 -22.40
CA GLU A 39 1.23 -11.21 -22.88
C GLU A 39 2.72 -11.56 -22.70
N GLU A 40 3.63 -10.64 -23.03
CA GLU A 40 5.07 -10.86 -22.83
C GLU A 40 5.44 -11.04 -21.36
N VAL A 41 4.86 -10.20 -20.46
CA VAL A 41 5.04 -10.31 -19.01
C VAL A 41 4.51 -11.64 -18.51
N SER A 42 3.30 -12.02 -18.91
CA SER A 42 2.66 -13.28 -18.51
C SER A 42 3.44 -14.52 -19.01
N GLN A 43 3.96 -14.47 -20.24
CA GLN A 43 4.77 -15.56 -20.75
C GLN A 43 6.08 -15.73 -19.97
N ILE A 44 6.75 -14.63 -19.63
CA ILE A 44 7.96 -14.67 -18.81
C ILE A 44 7.67 -15.21 -17.41
N ALA A 45 6.57 -14.81 -16.79
CA ALA A 45 6.14 -15.28 -15.47
C ALA A 45 5.83 -16.80 -15.50
N ARG A 46 5.03 -17.25 -16.47
CA ARG A 46 4.72 -18.69 -16.65
C ARG A 46 5.97 -19.55 -16.83
N ASN A 47 6.96 -19.07 -17.57
CA ASN A 47 8.24 -19.77 -17.74
C ASN A 47 9.03 -19.87 -16.42
N GLN A 48 8.72 -19.05 -15.41
CA GLN A 48 9.27 -19.11 -14.05
C GLN A 48 8.36 -19.87 -13.06
N GLY A 49 7.21 -20.38 -13.52
CA GLY A 49 6.29 -21.19 -12.71
C GLY A 49 5.28 -20.39 -11.89
N PHE A 50 5.00 -19.12 -12.24
CA PHE A 50 3.97 -18.32 -11.57
C PHE A 50 3.14 -17.50 -12.58
N ASP A 51 1.97 -17.07 -12.15
CA ASP A 51 1.09 -16.18 -12.92
C ASP A 51 1.08 -14.77 -12.32
N ILE A 52 0.97 -13.76 -13.21
CA ILE A 52 0.78 -12.37 -12.80
C ILE A 52 -0.66 -11.98 -13.13
N PRO A 53 -1.52 -11.77 -12.12
CA PRO A 53 -2.90 -11.38 -12.38
C PRO A 53 -2.99 -9.91 -12.81
N THR A 54 -4.00 -9.59 -13.59
CA THR A 54 -4.42 -8.22 -13.81
C THR A 54 -5.08 -7.67 -12.56
N VAL A 55 -5.03 -6.34 -12.38
CA VAL A 55 -5.77 -5.67 -11.31
C VAL A 55 -7.26 -6.00 -11.39
N GLU A 56 -7.84 -6.02 -12.59
CA GLU A 56 -9.26 -6.30 -12.78
C GLU A 56 -9.66 -7.71 -12.29
N GLU A 57 -8.81 -8.72 -12.48
CA GLU A 57 -9.03 -10.08 -11.95
C GLU A 57 -9.03 -10.07 -10.41
N VAL A 58 -8.09 -9.35 -9.79
CA VAL A 58 -8.05 -9.19 -8.33
C VAL A 58 -9.29 -8.47 -7.82
N LEU A 59 -9.75 -7.41 -8.49
CA LEU A 59 -10.98 -6.68 -8.13
C LEU A 59 -12.21 -7.60 -8.19
N LYS A 60 -12.37 -8.37 -9.26
CA LYS A 60 -13.47 -9.34 -9.43
C LYS A 60 -13.47 -10.40 -8.31
N CYS A 61 -12.28 -10.91 -7.98
CA CYS A 61 -12.12 -11.91 -6.92
C CYS A 61 -12.44 -11.36 -5.52
N SER A 62 -12.09 -10.09 -5.25
CA SER A 62 -12.15 -9.46 -3.92
C SER A 62 -13.48 -8.75 -3.65
N ARG A 63 -14.26 -8.44 -4.68
CA ARG A 63 -15.51 -7.66 -4.58
C ARG A 63 -16.48 -8.23 -3.56
N GLY A 64 -16.93 -7.37 -2.63
CA GLY A 64 -17.88 -7.73 -1.58
C GLY A 64 -17.32 -8.63 -0.47
N LYS A 65 -16.01 -8.90 -0.48
CA LYS A 65 -15.38 -9.83 0.46
C LYS A 65 -14.35 -9.18 1.37
N ILE A 66 -13.61 -8.17 0.88
CA ILE A 66 -12.52 -7.54 1.63
C ILE A 66 -12.25 -6.14 1.08
N LYS A 67 -11.71 -5.24 1.92
CA LYS A 67 -11.24 -3.92 1.49
C LYS A 67 -9.87 -4.01 0.82
N LEU A 68 -9.49 -2.95 0.10
CA LEU A 68 -8.26 -2.91 -0.67
C LEU A 68 -7.35 -1.76 -0.23
N ASP A 69 -6.05 -2.03 -0.12
CA ASP A 69 -4.97 -1.05 -0.11
C ASP A 69 -4.19 -1.22 -1.42
N VAL A 70 -4.24 -0.21 -2.28
CA VAL A 70 -3.71 -0.29 -3.65
C VAL A 70 -2.47 0.58 -3.75
N GLU A 71 -1.28 -0.02 -3.77
CA GLU A 71 -0.03 0.71 -3.91
C GLU A 71 0.27 1.05 -5.38
N LEU A 72 0.37 2.35 -5.69
CA LEU A 72 0.85 2.80 -7.00
C LEU A 72 2.37 2.88 -7.00
N LYS A 73 3.01 1.99 -7.78
CA LYS A 73 4.48 1.96 -7.92
C LYS A 73 5.02 3.00 -8.88
N GLU A 74 4.18 3.59 -9.72
CA GLU A 74 4.53 4.50 -10.81
C GLU A 74 3.53 5.66 -10.87
N GLU A 75 3.91 6.73 -11.57
CA GLU A 75 3.08 7.91 -11.83
C GLU A 75 2.44 7.84 -13.23
N GLY A 76 1.41 8.67 -13.48
CA GLY A 76 0.86 8.93 -14.79
C GLY A 76 -0.27 8.01 -15.23
N PHE A 77 -0.93 7.32 -14.27
CA PHE A 77 -2.14 6.54 -14.50
C PHE A 77 -3.15 6.63 -13.35
N GLU A 78 -3.05 7.69 -12.56
CA GLU A 78 -3.84 7.87 -11.36
C GLU A 78 -5.34 7.89 -11.66
N LYS A 79 -5.72 8.57 -12.75
CA LYS A 79 -7.12 8.66 -13.18
C LYS A 79 -7.67 7.29 -13.59
N GLU A 80 -6.95 6.60 -14.45
CA GLU A 80 -7.37 5.32 -15.03
C GLU A 80 -7.52 4.25 -13.95
N ILE A 81 -6.62 4.22 -12.96
CA ILE A 81 -6.71 3.26 -11.87
C ILE A 81 -7.86 3.58 -10.92
N VAL A 82 -8.10 4.86 -10.61
CA VAL A 82 -9.26 5.27 -9.80
C VAL A 82 -10.56 4.90 -10.50
N GLU A 83 -10.69 5.18 -11.81
CA GLU A 83 -11.87 4.80 -12.58
C GLU A 83 -12.07 3.28 -12.61
N LEU A 84 -10.98 2.50 -12.73
CA LEU A 84 -11.07 1.04 -12.68
C LEU A 84 -11.55 0.55 -11.31
N LEU A 85 -10.97 1.05 -10.22
CA LEU A 85 -11.36 0.68 -8.85
C LEU A 85 -12.83 1.01 -8.59
N SER A 86 -13.28 2.20 -8.99
CA SER A 86 -14.65 2.71 -8.76
C SER A 86 -15.72 1.93 -9.54
N ARG A 87 -15.38 1.16 -10.58
CA ARG A 87 -16.32 0.23 -11.23
C ARG A 87 -16.69 -0.97 -10.36
N TYR A 88 -15.84 -1.35 -9.42
CA TYR A 88 -15.99 -2.57 -8.61
C TYR A 88 -16.21 -2.31 -7.13
N PHE A 89 -15.69 -1.20 -6.60
CA PHE A 89 -15.66 -0.85 -5.19
C PHE A 89 -16.15 0.58 -4.97
N LYS A 90 -16.84 0.81 -3.85
CA LYS A 90 -17.15 2.16 -3.36
C LYS A 90 -15.91 2.77 -2.71
N GLU A 91 -15.86 4.09 -2.62
CA GLU A 91 -14.72 4.88 -2.11
C GLU A 91 -14.27 4.48 -0.70
N GLU A 92 -15.22 4.11 0.17
CA GLU A 92 -14.92 3.66 1.53
C GLU A 92 -14.37 2.22 1.62
N GLN A 93 -14.31 1.50 0.49
CA GLN A 93 -13.87 0.11 0.43
C GLN A 93 -12.43 -0.05 -0.04
N PHE A 94 -11.79 1.03 -0.47
CA PHE A 94 -10.38 1.00 -0.84
C PHE A 94 -9.65 2.27 -0.41
N VAL A 95 -8.34 2.15 -0.28
CA VAL A 95 -7.41 3.26 -0.14
C VAL A 95 -6.33 3.13 -1.21
N ILE A 96 -5.70 4.25 -1.56
CA ILE A 96 -4.56 4.24 -2.48
C ILE A 96 -3.32 4.71 -1.73
N THR A 97 -2.24 3.96 -1.88
CA THR A 97 -0.96 4.28 -1.26
C THR A 97 0.14 4.46 -2.29
N SER A 98 1.12 5.29 -2.02
CA SER A 98 2.30 5.46 -2.88
C SER A 98 3.46 6.11 -2.13
N PHE A 99 4.68 5.84 -2.60
CA PHE A 99 5.87 6.63 -2.26
C PHE A 99 5.95 7.97 -2.99
N ASN A 100 5.13 8.18 -4.03
CA ASN A 100 5.15 9.35 -4.89
C ASN A 100 4.15 10.40 -4.40
N ASP A 101 4.66 11.50 -3.86
CA ASP A 101 3.84 12.62 -3.35
C ASP A 101 2.93 13.21 -4.45
N SER A 102 3.42 13.24 -5.71
CA SER A 102 2.71 13.75 -6.89
C SER A 102 1.49 12.92 -7.26
N SER A 103 1.60 11.58 -7.27
CA SER A 103 0.48 10.69 -7.53
C SER A 103 -0.63 10.87 -6.49
N LEU A 104 -0.27 10.90 -5.20
CA LEU A 104 -1.25 11.11 -4.13
C LEU A 104 -1.93 12.46 -4.24
N LYS A 105 -1.14 13.52 -4.53
CA LYS A 105 -1.70 14.85 -4.75
C LYS A 105 -2.64 14.89 -5.94
N SER A 106 -2.26 14.28 -7.07
CA SER A 106 -3.11 14.20 -8.28
C SER A 106 -4.44 13.53 -7.97
N ILE A 107 -4.44 12.41 -7.21
CA ILE A 107 -5.67 11.75 -6.80
C ILE A 107 -6.52 12.67 -5.92
N LYS A 108 -5.94 13.31 -4.90
CA LYS A 108 -6.69 14.19 -4.00
C LYS A 108 -7.25 15.43 -4.67
N ASP A 109 -6.55 15.97 -5.67
CA ASP A 109 -7.02 17.15 -6.42
C ASP A 109 -8.23 16.79 -7.32
N ASN A 110 -8.32 15.57 -7.85
CA ASN A 110 -9.38 15.15 -8.78
C ASN A 110 -10.47 14.29 -8.12
N TYR A 111 -10.16 13.58 -7.02
CA TYR A 111 -11.03 12.66 -6.29
C TYR A 111 -10.84 12.87 -4.78
N PRO A 112 -11.30 14.00 -4.21
CA PRO A 112 -11.05 14.38 -2.82
C PRO A 112 -11.62 13.41 -1.78
N GLU A 113 -12.63 12.62 -2.15
CA GLU A 113 -13.28 11.59 -1.33
C GLU A 113 -12.40 10.37 -1.11
N ILE A 114 -11.52 10.02 -2.07
CA ILE A 114 -10.64 8.87 -1.97
C ILE A 114 -9.57 9.10 -0.91
N LYS A 115 -9.42 8.12 -0.01
CA LYS A 115 -8.39 8.16 1.02
C LYS A 115 -7.04 7.73 0.46
N VAL A 116 -6.02 8.57 0.67
CA VAL A 116 -4.66 8.30 0.19
C VAL A 116 -3.65 8.28 1.33
N GLY A 117 -2.72 7.33 1.27
CA GLY A 117 -1.66 7.11 2.25
C GLY A 117 -0.27 7.36 1.68
N LEU A 118 0.54 8.14 2.41
CA LEU A 118 1.94 8.36 2.06
C LEU A 118 2.82 7.24 2.60
N LEU A 119 3.40 6.45 1.69
CA LEU A 119 4.38 5.42 2.02
C LEU A 119 5.75 6.02 2.38
N LEU A 120 6.35 5.48 3.45
CA LEU A 120 7.61 5.94 4.02
C LEU A 120 8.48 4.73 4.39
N GLY A 121 9.81 4.84 4.19
CA GLY A 121 10.77 3.79 4.57
C GLY A 121 11.47 3.11 3.40
N LYS A 122 11.59 3.79 2.27
CA LYS A 122 12.33 3.29 1.12
C LYS A 122 13.84 3.35 1.41
N PHE A 123 14.47 2.20 1.69
CA PHE A 123 15.85 2.12 2.20
C PHE A 123 16.96 2.56 1.24
N LYS A 124 16.72 2.59 -0.07
CA LYS A 124 17.70 2.98 -1.10
C LYS A 124 17.53 4.45 -1.52
N THR A 125 17.32 5.36 -0.56
CA THR A 125 17.14 6.79 -0.86
C THR A 125 18.33 7.63 -0.42
N PRO A 126 18.60 8.78 -1.07
CA PRO A 126 19.62 9.74 -0.65
C PRO A 126 19.40 10.19 0.80
N LEU A 127 20.48 10.58 1.50
CA LEU A 127 20.44 10.94 2.92
C LEU A 127 19.39 12.02 3.25
N LEU A 128 19.27 13.06 2.44
CA LEU A 128 18.27 14.12 2.62
C LEU A 128 16.82 13.59 2.55
N MET A 129 16.56 12.61 1.67
CA MET A 129 15.25 12.00 1.56
C MET A 129 14.95 11.12 2.78
N ARG A 130 15.95 10.43 3.34
CA ARG A 130 15.82 9.67 4.59
C ARG A 130 15.44 10.55 5.78
N ILE A 131 16.00 11.77 5.87
CA ILE A 131 15.61 12.74 6.91
C ILE A 131 14.14 13.13 6.75
N SER A 132 13.66 13.35 5.52
CA SER A 132 12.25 13.68 5.26
C SER A 132 11.28 12.54 5.62
N GLU A 133 11.74 11.30 5.67
CA GLU A 133 10.91 10.16 6.11
C GLU A 133 10.72 10.11 7.63
N PHE A 134 11.71 10.57 8.42
CA PHE A 134 11.53 10.73 9.88
C PHE A 134 10.66 11.94 10.23
N PHE A 135 10.62 12.97 9.36
CA PHE A 135 9.80 14.18 9.55
C PHE A 135 8.80 14.35 8.38
N PRO A 136 7.84 13.41 8.23
CA PRO A 136 7.05 13.27 7.01
C PRO A 136 5.99 14.35 6.81
N MET A 137 5.74 15.23 7.80
CA MET A 137 4.60 16.16 7.76
C MET A 137 4.66 17.15 6.59
N LYS A 138 5.86 17.54 6.15
CA LYS A 138 6.01 18.40 4.96
C LYS A 138 5.58 17.66 3.69
N ARG A 139 6.01 16.40 3.53
CA ARG A 139 5.60 15.55 2.42
C ARG A 139 4.11 15.20 2.48
N CYS A 140 3.61 14.86 3.67
CA CYS A 140 2.20 14.57 3.90
C CYS A 140 1.29 15.75 3.50
N LYS A 141 1.68 16.98 3.86
CA LYS A 141 0.97 18.19 3.42
C LYS A 141 1.04 18.40 1.92
N LYS A 142 2.22 18.21 1.31
CA LYS A 142 2.43 18.34 -0.14
C LYS A 142 1.57 17.35 -0.92
N ALA A 143 1.54 16.09 -0.47
CA ALA A 143 0.74 15.03 -1.06
C ALA A 143 -0.76 15.12 -0.74
N ASN A 144 -1.15 16.01 0.20
CA ASN A 144 -2.49 16.05 0.79
C ASN A 144 -2.94 14.68 1.33
N ALA A 145 -2.00 13.89 1.88
CA ALA A 145 -2.26 12.54 2.33
C ALA A 145 -3.15 12.50 3.58
N ASP A 146 -4.10 11.57 3.60
CA ASP A 146 -5.03 11.36 4.72
C ASP A 146 -4.34 10.65 5.89
N PHE A 147 -3.42 9.71 5.60
CA PHE A 147 -2.72 8.90 6.58
C PHE A 147 -1.26 8.60 6.15
N LEU A 148 -0.47 8.06 7.06
CA LEU A 148 0.92 7.65 6.83
C LEU A 148 1.04 6.13 6.84
N VAL A 149 1.86 5.58 5.95
CA VAL A 149 2.17 4.14 5.87
C VAL A 149 3.67 3.98 6.10
N ALA A 150 4.06 3.76 7.34
CA ALA A 150 5.45 3.82 7.77
C ALA A 150 6.08 2.43 7.90
N HIS A 151 7.29 2.26 7.36
CA HIS A 151 8.08 1.09 7.69
C HIS A 151 8.39 1.09 9.20
N TRP A 152 8.27 -0.05 9.88
CA TRP A 152 8.41 -0.18 11.33
C TRP A 152 9.70 0.44 11.90
N LYS A 153 10.80 0.45 11.13
CA LYS A 153 12.08 1.06 11.54
C LYS A 153 12.00 2.58 11.74
N LEU A 154 11.01 3.25 11.15
CA LEU A 154 10.78 4.68 11.30
C LEU A 154 10.06 5.05 12.60
N LEU A 155 9.44 4.10 13.29
CA LEU A 155 8.66 4.35 14.51
C LEU A 155 9.52 4.87 15.68
N ARG A 156 10.83 4.79 15.53
CA ARG A 156 11.80 5.35 16.48
C ARG A 156 11.79 6.89 16.44
N VAL A 157 12.39 7.50 17.46
CA VAL A 157 12.63 8.96 17.52
C VAL A 157 11.33 9.80 17.46
N GLY A 158 10.28 9.35 18.15
CA GLY A 158 9.03 10.13 18.30
C GLY A 158 8.22 10.27 17.02
N PHE A 159 8.29 9.31 16.08
CA PHE A 159 7.50 9.33 14.84
C PHE A 159 5.99 9.31 15.12
N LEU A 160 5.55 8.37 15.96
CA LEU A 160 4.13 8.22 16.31
C LEU A 160 3.58 9.45 17.05
N GLU A 161 4.36 10.07 17.92
CA GLU A 161 3.99 11.31 18.60
C GLU A 161 3.76 12.46 17.61
N ARG A 162 4.63 12.58 16.60
CA ARG A 162 4.47 13.62 15.55
C ARG A 162 3.26 13.37 14.67
N ALA A 163 3.01 12.11 14.29
CA ALA A 163 1.83 11.73 13.53
C ALA A 163 0.55 12.02 14.33
N GLN A 164 0.51 11.65 15.60
CA GLN A 164 -0.63 11.89 16.49
C GLN A 164 -0.92 13.39 16.68
N ARG A 165 0.11 14.22 16.93
CA ARG A 165 -0.04 15.69 17.03
C ARG A 165 -0.57 16.31 15.74
N SER A 166 -0.35 15.66 14.60
CA SER A 166 -0.84 16.10 13.29
C SER A 166 -2.16 15.43 12.90
N HIS A 167 -2.78 14.67 13.80
CA HIS A 167 -4.01 13.90 13.57
C HIS A 167 -3.94 13.00 12.33
N LYS A 168 -2.77 12.38 12.08
CA LYS A 168 -2.57 11.46 10.97
C LYS A 168 -2.56 10.03 11.48
N PRO A 169 -3.54 9.19 11.06
CA PRO A 169 -3.48 7.74 11.31
C PRO A 169 -2.20 7.14 10.73
N VAL A 170 -1.66 6.12 11.40
CA VAL A 170 -0.44 5.44 10.95
C VAL A 170 -0.74 3.97 10.71
N PHE A 171 -0.43 3.51 9.49
CA PHE A 171 -0.30 2.09 9.15
C PHE A 171 1.18 1.74 9.25
N VAL A 172 1.50 0.53 9.68
CA VAL A 172 2.88 0.08 9.86
C VAL A 172 3.16 -1.16 9.00
N TRP A 173 4.24 -1.12 8.21
CA TRP A 173 4.66 -2.20 7.30
C TRP A 173 6.15 -2.54 7.44
N THR A 174 6.66 -3.70 7.01
CA THR A 174 5.96 -4.97 7.02
C THR A 174 6.22 -5.60 8.38
N VAL A 175 5.19 -5.93 9.12
CA VAL A 175 5.28 -6.40 10.50
C VAL A 175 5.03 -7.91 10.51
N ASN A 176 6.12 -8.71 10.61
CA ASN A 176 6.08 -10.18 10.58
C ASN A 176 6.54 -10.83 11.87
N ASP A 177 7.02 -10.03 12.83
CA ASP A 177 7.44 -10.48 14.16
C ASP A 177 6.28 -10.43 15.14
N GLU A 178 6.05 -11.54 15.85
CA GLU A 178 4.91 -11.71 16.76
C GLU A 178 4.93 -10.69 17.92
N LYS A 179 6.10 -10.46 18.50
CA LYS A 179 6.26 -9.51 19.63
C LYS A 179 5.96 -8.09 19.16
N MET A 180 6.47 -7.72 17.97
CA MET A 180 6.20 -6.41 17.38
C MET A 180 4.71 -6.25 17.05
N MET A 181 4.05 -7.27 16.49
CA MET A 181 2.59 -7.25 16.26
C MET A 181 1.84 -6.96 17.56
N TRP A 182 2.20 -7.67 18.63
CA TRP A 182 1.57 -7.48 19.93
C TRP A 182 1.77 -6.06 20.48
N GLU A 183 3.00 -5.53 20.39
CA GLU A 183 3.32 -4.17 20.82
C GLU A 183 2.51 -3.13 20.03
N LEU A 184 2.44 -3.28 18.70
CA LEU A 184 1.74 -2.34 17.83
C LEU A 184 0.21 -2.42 17.96
N PHE A 185 -0.36 -3.58 18.21
CA PHE A 185 -1.80 -3.71 18.48
C PHE A 185 -2.22 -3.05 19.80
N ASN A 186 -1.32 -2.93 20.77
CA ASN A 186 -1.54 -2.24 22.04
C ASN A 186 -1.24 -0.73 21.97
N ASP A 187 -0.65 -0.23 20.87
CA ASP A 187 -0.36 1.19 20.70
C ASP A 187 -1.51 1.90 19.97
N ARG A 188 -2.30 2.67 20.72
CA ARG A 188 -3.46 3.41 20.17
C ARG A 188 -3.12 4.44 19.09
N ARG A 189 -1.83 4.73 18.85
CA ARG A 189 -1.36 5.61 17.77
C ARG A 189 -1.22 4.88 16.43
N VAL A 190 -1.21 3.54 16.47
CA VAL A 190 -1.16 2.69 15.28
C VAL A 190 -2.60 2.31 14.89
N TYR A 191 -2.97 2.62 13.66
CA TYR A 191 -4.32 2.34 13.16
C TYR A 191 -4.41 0.94 12.54
N ALA A 192 -3.37 0.52 11.81
CA ALA A 192 -3.31 -0.79 11.18
C ALA A 192 -1.87 -1.29 11.06
N ILE A 193 -1.71 -2.59 10.93
CA ILE A 193 -0.46 -3.23 10.52
C ILE A 193 -0.64 -3.93 9.17
N ILE A 194 0.41 -3.90 8.35
CA ILE A 194 0.52 -4.64 7.09
C ILE A 194 1.50 -5.79 7.32
N THR A 195 1.09 -7.01 7.02
CA THR A 195 1.85 -8.22 7.34
C THR A 195 1.67 -9.31 6.28
N ASP A 196 2.71 -10.12 6.07
CA ASP A 196 2.67 -11.35 5.27
C ASP A 196 2.13 -12.56 6.08
N LYS A 197 1.82 -12.35 7.40
CA LYS A 197 1.34 -13.40 8.32
C LYS A 197 -0.05 -13.05 8.89
N PRO A 198 -1.09 -12.96 8.04
CA PRO A 198 -2.42 -12.50 8.47
C PRO A 198 -3.10 -13.44 9.48
N ASP A 199 -2.82 -14.73 9.43
CA ASP A 199 -3.29 -15.75 10.38
C ASP A 199 -2.76 -15.50 11.79
N LEU A 200 -1.44 -15.24 11.91
CA LEU A 200 -0.79 -14.89 13.18
C LEU A 200 -1.37 -13.58 13.74
N ALA A 201 -1.44 -12.54 12.90
CA ALA A 201 -1.99 -11.24 13.30
C ALA A 201 -3.44 -11.34 13.77
N ALA A 202 -4.29 -12.09 13.06
CA ALA A 202 -5.68 -12.31 13.46
C ALA A 202 -5.81 -13.08 14.78
N SER A 203 -4.95 -14.09 15.01
CA SER A 203 -4.89 -14.84 16.26
C SER A 203 -4.54 -13.93 17.46
N LEU A 204 -3.51 -13.09 17.30
CA LEU A 204 -3.09 -12.14 18.35
C LEU A 204 -4.19 -11.10 18.64
N ARG A 205 -4.83 -10.56 17.60
CA ARG A 205 -5.94 -9.62 17.76
C ARG A 205 -7.13 -10.22 18.53
N LYS A 206 -7.46 -11.49 18.27
CA LYS A 206 -8.51 -12.19 19.03
C LYS A 206 -8.16 -12.31 20.50
N LYS A 207 -6.90 -12.59 20.85
CA LYS A 207 -6.46 -12.66 22.26
C LYS A 207 -6.64 -11.31 22.97
N LEU A 208 -6.33 -10.18 22.29
CA LEU A 208 -6.48 -8.84 22.86
C LEU A 208 -7.95 -8.45 23.13
N LEU A 209 -8.89 -8.96 22.37
CA LEU A 209 -10.32 -8.67 22.54
C LEU A 209 -10.97 -9.49 23.68
N GLN A 210 -10.22 -10.45 24.27
CA GLN A 210 -10.68 -11.29 25.39
C GLN A 210 -10.29 -10.74 26.77
N PHE A 211 -9.52 -9.65 26.80
CA PHE A 211 -9.12 -8.91 27.99
C PHE A 211 -9.71 -7.49 27.96
#